data_fdb83003cb613d3f9d301e281875d34e
#
_entry.id   fdb83003cb613d3f9d301e281875d34e
#
_cell.length_a   1.000
_cell.length_b   1.000
_cell.length_c   1.000
_cell.angle_alpha   90.00
_cell.angle_beta   90.00
_cell.angle_gamma   90.00
#
_symmetry.space_group_name_H-M   'P 1'
#
loop_
_entity.id
_entity.type
_entity.pdbx_description
1 polymer ?
#
loop_
_entity_poly.entity_id
_entity_poly.type
_entity_poly.pdbx_seq_one_letter_code
_entity_poly.pdbx_strand_id
1 'polypeptide(L)'
;MRLDIEKLVYGGEGLTRLPANDHGSGKAVFVPFVLPGESVEAVLREEKPGFARARLDEILIPSPRRIDPRCPYFQRCGGCHYQHTDYEDQLEIKTGILKENLRRIAKLELDMELKIHSSPPWNYRNRSRFKIQIAPEFALGYYKFNSHELLPVEQCPISSPLINRALTAVWQLGRAGKVPPGIQEIEFFANSDDTQLLSEVYCSRETAKLTKGFSEELKHALAEISGVEFFVASSANAQGQGDPRQIDSNGVGNLIYATKLASYRVSAGAFFQINRHLTDELVNIVVPGRRAGQDATGTALDLYAGVGLFSSVLNREFERVIAVESSPTSHADLLYNSPANVKAVRVTTEQFLENEAGKLRAELVVVDPPRSGLGERVIKGLVKLKAPRITYVSCDPATLSRDLGRLLQSGYRVEQAHLVDLFPQTYHLESVFHLVR
;
A
#
# COMPACT_ATOMS: atom_id res chain seq x y z
N MET A 1 12.37 -11.39 30.35
CA MET A 1 11.57 -10.59 31.31
C MET A 1 10.10 -10.77 31.00
N ARG A 2 9.27 -10.89 32.04
CA ARG A 2 7.83 -10.98 31.85
C ARG A 2 7.21 -9.61 31.55
N LEU A 3 6.33 -9.54 30.56
CA LEU A 3 5.62 -8.35 30.11
C LEU A 3 4.16 -8.68 29.87
N ASP A 4 3.26 -7.78 30.28
CA ASP A 4 1.83 -7.88 30.02
C ASP A 4 1.45 -6.88 28.91
N ILE A 5 0.83 -7.36 27.84
CA ILE A 5 0.57 -6.58 26.63
C ILE A 5 -0.71 -5.77 26.79
N GLU A 6 -0.59 -4.44 26.72
CA GLU A 6 -1.70 -3.51 26.90
C GLU A 6 -2.58 -3.41 25.65
N LYS A 7 -1.94 -3.21 24.47
CA LYS A 7 -2.62 -3.00 23.18
C LYS A 7 -1.67 -3.18 22.01
N LEU A 8 -2.21 -3.24 20.80
CA LEU A 8 -1.44 -3.12 19.56
C LEU A 8 -1.36 -1.66 19.10
N VAL A 9 -0.26 -1.33 18.43
CA VAL A 9 -0.03 -0.01 17.82
C VAL A 9 0.22 -0.13 16.32
N TYR A 10 0.15 0.98 15.60
CA TYR A 10 0.52 1.00 14.18
C TYR A 10 1.98 0.54 14.01
N GLY A 11 2.19 -0.36 13.06
CA GLY A 11 3.47 -1.08 12.89
C GLY A 11 3.38 -2.57 13.26
N GLY A 12 2.27 -3.01 13.88
CA GLY A 12 1.99 -4.42 14.18
C GLY A 12 2.64 -4.93 15.47
N GLU A 13 3.17 -4.03 16.31
CA GLU A 13 3.80 -4.36 17.59
C GLU A 13 2.80 -4.17 18.75
N GLY A 14 2.88 -5.03 19.76
CA GLY A 14 2.22 -4.83 21.05
C GLY A 14 2.97 -3.80 21.89
N LEU A 15 2.22 -2.92 22.54
CA LEU A 15 2.74 -1.96 23.51
C LEU A 15 2.54 -2.49 24.92
N THR A 16 3.59 -2.36 25.71
CA THR A 16 3.59 -2.55 27.17
C THR A 16 4.52 -1.52 27.80
N ARG A 17 4.59 -1.51 29.14
CA ARG A 17 5.47 -0.61 29.89
C ARG A 17 6.32 -1.40 30.89
N LEU A 18 7.58 -1.01 31.01
CA LEU A 18 8.39 -1.44 32.14
C LEU A 18 7.77 -0.91 33.44
N PRO A 19 7.96 -1.60 34.57
CA PRO A 19 7.57 -1.07 35.88
C PRO A 19 8.11 0.35 36.08
N ALA A 20 7.28 1.21 36.65
CA ALA A 20 7.72 2.55 37.03
C ALA A 20 8.86 2.45 38.04
N ASN A 21 9.86 3.29 37.89
CA ASN A 21 10.96 3.45 38.85
C ASN A 21 10.96 4.89 39.39
N ASP A 22 11.88 5.20 40.32
CA ASP A 22 12.00 6.53 40.96
C ASP A 22 12.20 7.69 39.97
N HIS A 23 12.37 7.40 38.67
CA HIS A 23 12.61 8.38 37.61
C HIS A 23 11.39 8.62 36.71
N GLY A 24 10.21 8.05 37.00
CA GLY A 24 8.94 8.36 36.30
C GLY A 24 8.09 7.17 35.83
N SER A 25 7.12 7.45 34.95
CA SER A 25 6.27 6.43 34.34
C SER A 25 7.10 5.44 33.53
N GLY A 26 6.81 4.15 33.64
CA GLY A 26 7.58 3.08 33.00
C GLY A 26 7.79 3.29 31.51
N LYS A 27 9.00 2.98 31.03
CA LYS A 27 9.40 3.09 29.62
C LYS A 27 8.52 2.21 28.73
N ALA A 28 8.03 2.75 27.61
CA ALA A 28 7.30 1.99 26.61
C ALA A 28 8.17 0.87 26.01
N VAL A 29 7.62 -0.33 25.88
CA VAL A 29 8.28 -1.47 25.21
C VAL A 29 7.38 -1.97 24.08
N PHE A 30 7.95 -2.18 22.92
CA PHE A 30 7.28 -2.72 21.75
C PHE A 30 7.70 -4.16 21.53
N VAL A 31 6.70 -5.06 21.39
CA VAL A 31 6.91 -6.51 21.21
C VAL A 31 6.11 -6.96 19.98
N PRO A 32 6.74 -7.53 18.94
CA PRO A 32 6.02 -8.03 17.77
C PRO A 32 5.30 -9.36 18.05
N PHE A 33 4.27 -9.66 17.27
CA PHE A 33 3.55 -10.95 17.23
C PHE A 33 2.83 -11.34 18.53
N VAL A 34 2.41 -10.37 19.29
CA VAL A 34 1.64 -10.52 20.54
C VAL A 34 0.23 -9.93 20.37
N LEU A 35 -0.68 -10.28 21.30
CA LEU A 35 -2.04 -9.75 21.35
C LEU A 35 -2.31 -9.05 22.68
N PRO A 36 -3.28 -8.11 22.72
CA PRO A 36 -3.69 -7.48 23.95
C PRO A 36 -4.14 -8.50 25.00
N GLY A 37 -3.75 -8.30 26.25
CA GLY A 37 -4.08 -9.18 27.37
C GLY A 37 -3.18 -10.41 27.50
N GLU A 38 -2.19 -10.61 26.62
CA GLU A 38 -1.20 -11.67 26.77
C GLU A 38 -0.16 -11.31 27.80
N SER A 39 0.31 -12.33 28.57
CA SER A 39 1.52 -12.26 29.36
C SER A 39 2.61 -13.03 28.66
N VAL A 40 3.76 -12.39 28.42
CA VAL A 40 4.83 -12.96 27.57
C VAL A 40 6.19 -12.89 28.27
N GLU A 41 7.06 -13.84 27.94
CA GLU A 41 8.50 -13.70 28.18
C GLU A 41 9.13 -13.04 26.94
N ALA A 42 9.89 -11.97 27.15
CA ALA A 42 10.51 -11.21 26.08
C ALA A 42 11.95 -10.79 26.42
N VAL A 43 12.78 -10.64 25.39
CA VAL A 43 14.19 -10.26 25.49
C VAL A 43 14.39 -8.89 24.84
N LEU A 44 14.87 -7.90 25.58
CA LEU A 44 15.19 -6.58 25.05
C LEU A 44 16.25 -6.68 23.95
N ARG A 45 16.04 -5.99 22.85
CA ARG A 45 16.93 -5.95 21.68
C ARG A 45 17.47 -4.56 21.41
N GLU A 46 16.64 -3.56 21.61
CA GLU A 46 16.99 -2.16 21.44
C GLU A 46 16.46 -1.36 22.61
N GLU A 47 17.28 -0.47 23.14
CA GLU A 47 16.88 0.43 24.20
C GLU A 47 17.28 1.86 23.86
N LYS A 48 16.30 2.76 23.87
CA LYS A 48 16.45 4.20 23.66
C LYS A 48 15.91 4.99 24.87
N PRO A 49 16.22 6.27 25.01
CA PRO A 49 15.74 7.06 26.15
C PRO A 49 14.22 7.03 26.33
N GLY A 50 13.43 7.04 25.24
CA GLY A 50 11.96 7.12 25.29
C GLY A 50 11.24 5.78 25.16
N PHE A 51 11.89 4.73 24.66
CA PHE A 51 11.26 3.43 24.41
C PHE A 51 12.30 2.31 24.35
N ALA A 52 11.81 1.06 24.37
CA ALA A 52 12.60 -0.13 24.07
C ALA A 52 11.84 -1.02 23.08
N ARG A 53 12.58 -1.89 22.38
CA ARG A 53 12.03 -2.98 21.59
C ARG A 53 12.50 -4.31 22.12
N ALA A 54 11.59 -5.27 22.18
CA ALA A 54 11.86 -6.61 22.64
C ALA A 54 11.50 -7.65 21.56
N ARG A 55 12.18 -8.76 21.59
CA ARG A 55 11.80 -9.97 20.84
C ARG A 55 10.95 -10.83 21.76
N LEU A 56 9.84 -11.31 21.23
CA LEU A 56 9.02 -12.35 21.87
C LEU A 56 9.86 -13.64 21.99
N ASP A 57 9.92 -14.20 23.19
CA ASP A 57 10.56 -15.47 23.46
C ASP A 57 9.52 -16.57 23.66
N GLU A 58 8.57 -16.36 24.58
CA GLU A 58 7.51 -17.30 24.91
C GLU A 58 6.22 -16.57 25.30
N ILE A 59 5.06 -17.18 25.01
CA ILE A 59 3.76 -16.71 25.45
C ILE A 59 3.40 -17.51 26.72
N LEU A 60 3.38 -16.85 27.85
CA LEU A 60 3.09 -17.46 29.16
C LEU A 60 1.59 -17.65 29.37
N ILE A 61 0.80 -16.62 29.01
CA ILE A 61 -0.66 -16.63 29.08
C ILE A 61 -1.17 -16.11 27.75
N PRO A 62 -1.72 -16.96 26.88
CA PRO A 62 -2.23 -16.55 25.58
C PRO A 62 -3.56 -15.80 25.71
N SER A 63 -3.81 -14.90 24.77
CA SER A 63 -5.13 -14.31 24.56
C SER A 63 -6.13 -15.38 24.09
N PRO A 64 -7.39 -15.36 24.53
CA PRO A 64 -8.44 -16.25 23.99
C PRO A 64 -8.71 -16.01 22.49
N ARG A 65 -8.26 -14.90 21.94
CA ARG A 65 -8.35 -14.54 20.50
C ARG A 65 -7.17 -15.06 19.68
N ARG A 66 -6.18 -15.72 20.30
CA ARG A 66 -5.03 -16.26 19.57
C ARG A 66 -5.40 -17.52 18.82
N ILE A 67 -4.99 -17.57 17.54
CA ILE A 67 -5.15 -18.72 16.65
C ILE A 67 -3.81 -19.12 16.07
N ASP A 68 -3.73 -20.34 15.51
CA ASP A 68 -2.56 -20.80 14.78
C ASP A 68 -2.49 -20.13 13.39
N PRO A 69 -1.34 -19.53 13.02
CA PRO A 69 -1.17 -18.89 11.72
C PRO A 69 -1.25 -19.89 10.56
N ARG A 70 -2.02 -19.57 9.54
CA ARG A 70 -2.12 -20.38 8.32
C ARG A 70 -0.79 -20.45 7.54
N CYS A 71 0.00 -19.38 7.55
CA CYS A 71 1.25 -19.27 6.79
C CYS A 71 2.41 -19.88 7.57
N PRO A 72 3.14 -20.89 7.03
CA PRO A 72 4.27 -21.51 7.71
C PRO A 72 5.47 -20.58 7.88
N TYR A 73 5.46 -19.43 7.20
CA TYR A 73 6.52 -18.41 7.28
C TYR A 73 6.19 -17.27 8.24
N PHE A 74 5.00 -17.28 8.88
CA PHE A 74 4.60 -16.24 9.81
C PHE A 74 5.64 -16.09 10.94
N GLN A 75 5.81 -14.88 11.48
CA GLN A 75 6.86 -14.46 12.41
C GLN A 75 8.28 -14.43 11.81
N ARG A 76 8.59 -15.24 10.79
CA ARG A 76 9.89 -15.21 10.12
C ARG A 76 9.89 -14.28 8.92
N CYS A 77 8.80 -14.25 8.14
CA CYS A 77 8.60 -13.35 7.00
C CYS A 77 8.20 -11.96 7.48
N GLY A 78 8.79 -10.91 6.87
CA GLY A 78 8.45 -9.51 7.17
C GLY A 78 7.13 -9.01 6.57
N GLY A 79 6.36 -9.86 5.87
CA GLY A 79 5.18 -9.41 5.11
C GLY A 79 3.88 -9.34 5.89
N CYS A 80 3.67 -10.20 6.91
CA CYS A 80 2.43 -10.30 7.68
C CYS A 80 2.67 -10.14 9.17
N HIS A 81 1.67 -9.55 9.88
CA HIS A 81 1.82 -9.19 11.30
C HIS A 81 0.70 -9.71 12.18
N TYR A 82 -0.47 -10.11 11.62
CA TYR A 82 -1.69 -10.39 12.38
C TYR A 82 -2.28 -11.79 12.15
N GLN A 83 -1.55 -12.73 11.50
CA GLN A 83 -2.09 -14.08 11.25
C GLN A 83 -2.35 -14.93 12.50
N HIS A 84 -1.96 -14.45 13.67
CA HIS A 84 -2.14 -15.11 14.97
C HIS A 84 -3.43 -14.68 15.68
N THR A 85 -4.31 -13.94 14.99
CA THR A 85 -5.67 -13.64 15.41
C THR A 85 -6.61 -13.73 14.21
N ASP A 86 -7.92 -13.91 14.44
CA ASP A 86 -8.87 -13.99 13.35
C ASP A 86 -9.05 -12.64 12.62
N TYR A 87 -9.79 -12.66 11.52
CA TYR A 87 -9.87 -11.49 10.67
C TYR A 87 -10.79 -10.40 11.26
N GLU A 88 -11.80 -10.76 12.02
CA GLU A 88 -12.67 -9.82 12.69
C GLU A 88 -11.92 -9.05 13.77
N ASP A 89 -11.10 -9.73 14.56
CA ASP A 89 -10.20 -9.11 15.53
C ASP A 89 -9.17 -8.16 14.85
N GLN A 90 -8.65 -8.53 13.69
CA GLN A 90 -7.75 -7.64 12.93
C GLN A 90 -8.44 -6.31 12.55
N LEU A 91 -9.71 -6.36 12.16
CA LEU A 91 -10.51 -5.16 11.85
C LEU A 91 -10.76 -4.30 13.10
N GLU A 92 -11.06 -4.94 14.25
CA GLU A 92 -11.18 -4.23 15.54
C GLU A 92 -9.88 -3.53 15.94
N ILE A 93 -8.75 -4.24 15.82
CA ILE A 93 -7.40 -3.70 16.11
C ILE A 93 -7.10 -2.49 15.22
N LYS A 94 -7.30 -2.60 13.91
CA LYS A 94 -7.06 -1.51 12.96
C LYS A 94 -7.97 -0.31 13.23
N THR A 95 -9.23 -0.57 13.55
CA THR A 95 -10.20 0.46 13.96
C THR A 95 -9.74 1.19 15.22
N GLY A 96 -9.30 0.46 16.22
CA GLY A 96 -8.77 1.03 17.47
C GLY A 96 -7.52 1.89 17.21
N ILE A 97 -6.60 1.42 16.38
CA ILE A 97 -5.39 2.15 16.00
C ILE A 97 -5.74 3.46 15.27
N LEU A 98 -6.67 3.42 14.31
CA LEU A 98 -7.10 4.62 13.58
C LEU A 98 -7.72 5.64 14.52
N LYS A 99 -8.70 5.23 15.34
CA LYS A 99 -9.37 6.10 16.32
C LYS A 99 -8.38 6.71 17.32
N GLU A 100 -7.41 5.92 17.80
CA GLU A 100 -6.40 6.44 18.73
C GLU A 100 -5.51 7.50 18.06
N ASN A 101 -5.08 7.30 16.83
CA ASN A 101 -4.29 8.31 16.11
C ASN A 101 -5.09 9.59 15.89
N LEU A 102 -6.34 9.51 15.47
CA LEU A 102 -7.23 10.67 15.33
C LEU A 102 -7.36 11.45 16.64
N ARG A 103 -7.63 10.77 17.74
CA ARG A 103 -7.75 11.38 19.05
C ARG A 103 -6.45 12.03 19.52
N ARG A 104 -5.33 11.32 19.40
CA ARG A 104 -4.03 11.80 19.95
C ARG A 104 -3.41 12.89 19.12
N ILE A 105 -3.46 12.79 17.79
CA ILE A 105 -2.74 13.68 16.86
C ILE A 105 -3.65 14.78 16.35
N ALA A 106 -4.81 14.43 15.79
CA ALA A 106 -5.77 15.41 15.25
C ALA A 106 -6.61 16.09 16.32
N LYS A 107 -6.64 15.56 17.57
CA LYS A 107 -7.58 15.95 18.65
C LYS A 107 -9.04 15.79 18.20
N LEU A 108 -9.29 14.79 17.37
CA LEU A 108 -10.58 14.47 16.79
C LEU A 108 -11.14 13.21 17.43
N GLU A 109 -12.28 13.35 18.09
CA GLU A 109 -13.20 12.24 18.40
C GLU A 109 -14.21 12.15 17.26
N LEU A 110 -14.43 10.95 16.73
CA LEU A 110 -15.44 10.75 15.68
C LEU A 110 -16.82 10.63 16.32
N ASP A 111 -17.66 11.62 16.12
CA ASP A 111 -19.07 11.62 16.60
C ASP A 111 -19.99 10.79 15.68
N MET A 112 -19.40 10.15 14.66
CA MET A 112 -20.09 9.34 13.67
C MET A 112 -19.52 7.93 13.61
N GLU A 113 -20.30 7.02 13.00
CA GLU A 113 -19.84 5.66 12.75
C GLU A 113 -18.67 5.64 11.74
N LEU A 114 -17.59 4.93 12.09
CA LEU A 114 -16.54 4.55 11.16
C LEU A 114 -17.02 3.32 10.39
N LYS A 115 -17.28 3.47 9.09
CA LYS A 115 -17.72 2.38 8.22
C LYS A 115 -16.52 1.49 7.87
N ILE A 116 -16.66 0.18 8.08
CA ILE A 116 -15.59 -0.80 7.87
C ILE A 116 -15.90 -1.61 6.61
N HIS A 117 -14.93 -1.67 5.68
CA HIS A 117 -15.01 -2.41 4.44
C HIS A 117 -13.98 -3.55 4.46
N SER A 118 -14.47 -4.77 4.59
CA SER A 118 -13.66 -5.97 4.71
C SER A 118 -13.40 -6.63 3.36
N SER A 119 -12.36 -7.44 3.27
CA SER A 119 -11.97 -8.22 2.10
C SER A 119 -11.90 -9.71 2.44
N PRO A 120 -11.99 -10.62 1.46
CA PRO A 120 -11.47 -11.95 1.65
C PRO A 120 -10.02 -11.86 2.17
N PRO A 121 -9.68 -12.48 3.32
CA PRO A 121 -8.39 -12.24 3.99
C PRO A 121 -7.21 -12.97 3.35
N TRP A 122 -7.45 -13.78 2.32
CA TRP A 122 -6.47 -14.60 1.62
C TRP A 122 -6.60 -14.42 0.10
N ASN A 123 -5.48 -14.68 -0.62
CA ASN A 123 -5.42 -14.61 -2.09
C ASN A 123 -5.90 -13.27 -2.69
N TYR A 124 -5.84 -12.22 -1.90
CA TYR A 124 -6.31 -10.89 -2.30
C TYR A 124 -5.27 -10.09 -3.09
N ARG A 125 -3.98 -10.40 -2.87
CA ARG A 125 -2.88 -9.59 -3.36
C ARG A 125 -2.58 -9.90 -4.83
N ASN A 126 -2.81 -8.93 -5.70
CA ASN A 126 -2.58 -9.04 -7.13
C ASN A 126 -1.19 -8.57 -7.58
N ARG A 127 -0.34 -8.06 -6.68
CA ARG A 127 1.03 -7.62 -6.98
C ARG A 127 1.97 -8.04 -5.86
N SER A 128 3.06 -8.74 -6.21
CA SER A 128 4.05 -9.20 -5.23
C SER A 128 5.45 -9.18 -5.81
N ARG A 129 6.41 -8.60 -5.07
CA ARG A 129 7.82 -8.51 -5.43
C ARG A 129 8.64 -9.45 -4.55
N PHE A 130 9.38 -10.33 -5.18
CA PHE A 130 10.22 -11.33 -4.53
C PHE A 130 11.69 -11.00 -4.72
N LYS A 131 12.49 -11.27 -3.71
CA LYS A 131 13.95 -11.21 -3.75
C LYS A 131 14.50 -12.52 -4.30
N ILE A 132 15.59 -12.45 -5.06
CA ILE A 132 16.28 -13.60 -5.66
C ILE A 132 17.72 -13.61 -5.19
N GLN A 133 18.18 -14.78 -4.76
CA GLN A 133 19.56 -15.14 -4.52
C GLN A 133 19.93 -16.31 -5.44
N ILE A 134 21.05 -16.21 -6.13
CA ILE A 134 21.48 -17.25 -7.10
C ILE A 134 22.58 -18.14 -6.52
N ALA A 135 23.47 -17.55 -5.72
CA ALA A 135 24.59 -18.26 -5.12
C ALA A 135 24.62 -18.03 -3.59
N PRO A 136 25.13 -19.00 -2.77
CA PRO A 136 25.65 -20.32 -3.15
C PRO A 136 24.56 -21.29 -3.62
N GLU A 137 23.33 -21.12 -3.20
CA GLU A 137 22.16 -21.88 -3.61
C GLU A 137 21.07 -20.93 -4.08
N PHE A 138 20.25 -21.37 -5.05
CA PHE A 138 19.13 -20.58 -5.51
C PHE A 138 18.08 -20.45 -4.40
N ALA A 139 17.67 -19.22 -4.14
CA ALA A 139 16.59 -18.90 -3.23
C ALA A 139 15.72 -17.77 -3.78
N LEU A 140 14.42 -17.87 -3.55
CA LEU A 140 13.41 -16.91 -3.97
C LEU A 140 12.43 -16.71 -2.81
N GLY A 141 12.12 -15.44 -2.46
CA GLY A 141 11.22 -15.17 -1.35
C GLY A 141 11.20 -13.73 -0.90
N TYR A 142 11.06 -13.52 0.40
CA TYR A 142 11.01 -12.20 1.02
C TYR A 142 12.16 -12.02 2.02
N TYR A 143 12.35 -10.83 2.51
CA TYR A 143 13.23 -10.62 3.65
C TYR A 143 12.61 -11.16 4.94
N LYS A 144 13.46 -11.71 5.82
CA LYS A 144 13.06 -12.05 7.19
C LYS A 144 12.60 -10.80 7.92
N PHE A 145 11.74 -11.00 8.90
CA PHE A 145 11.25 -9.90 9.75
C PHE A 145 12.42 -9.13 10.38
N ASN A 146 12.39 -7.80 10.26
CA ASN A 146 13.43 -6.87 10.72
C ASN A 146 14.86 -7.24 10.25
N SER A 147 15.00 -7.78 9.03
CA SER A 147 16.29 -8.20 8.47
C SER A 147 16.35 -7.94 6.97
N HIS A 148 17.56 -7.92 6.42
CA HIS A 148 17.83 -7.99 4.98
C HIS A 148 18.24 -9.39 4.51
N GLU A 149 18.13 -10.38 5.39
CA GLU A 149 18.39 -11.78 5.04
C GLU A 149 17.19 -12.37 4.31
N LEU A 150 17.45 -13.06 3.19
CA LEU A 150 16.41 -13.69 2.39
C LEU A 150 15.81 -14.88 3.15
N LEU A 151 14.51 -14.93 3.24
CA LEU A 151 13.71 -16.08 3.64
C LEU A 151 13.16 -16.76 2.39
N PRO A 152 13.58 -18.00 2.07
CA PRO A 152 13.00 -18.75 0.98
C PRO A 152 11.50 -19.01 1.21
N VAL A 153 10.68 -18.67 0.19
CA VAL A 153 9.22 -18.82 0.24
C VAL A 153 8.74 -19.50 -1.03
N GLU A 154 8.11 -20.66 -0.90
CA GLU A 154 7.56 -21.42 -2.03
C GLU A 154 6.09 -21.09 -2.31
N GLN A 155 5.36 -20.58 -1.31
CA GLN A 155 3.96 -20.18 -1.44
C GLN A 155 3.65 -19.02 -0.50
N CYS A 156 2.89 -18.04 -0.98
CA CYS A 156 2.40 -16.90 -0.19
C CYS A 156 0.87 -16.92 -0.11
N PRO A 157 0.27 -17.27 1.05
CA PRO A 157 -1.20 -17.42 1.15
C PRO A 157 -2.01 -16.15 0.89
N ILE A 158 -1.41 -14.95 1.00
CA ILE A 158 -2.08 -13.68 0.69
C ILE A 158 -1.98 -13.29 -0.78
N SER A 159 -0.98 -13.81 -1.53
CA SER A 159 -0.87 -13.57 -2.98
C SER A 159 -1.92 -14.36 -3.75
N SER A 160 -2.30 -13.84 -4.92
CA SER A 160 -3.26 -14.49 -5.80
C SER A 160 -2.79 -15.90 -6.23
N PRO A 161 -3.70 -16.79 -6.62
CA PRO A 161 -3.33 -18.12 -7.12
C PRO A 161 -2.36 -18.08 -8.29
N LEU A 162 -2.54 -17.14 -9.24
CA LEU A 162 -1.67 -17.03 -10.40
C LEU A 162 -0.26 -16.55 -10.02
N ILE A 163 -0.13 -15.63 -9.07
CA ILE A 163 1.18 -15.21 -8.54
C ILE A 163 1.88 -16.39 -7.85
N ASN A 164 1.16 -17.24 -7.11
CA ASN A 164 1.75 -18.45 -6.52
C ASN A 164 2.22 -19.45 -7.58
N ARG A 165 1.50 -19.59 -8.70
CA ARG A 165 1.95 -20.40 -9.85
C ARG A 165 3.23 -19.83 -10.47
N ALA A 166 3.31 -18.49 -10.63
CA ALA A 166 4.50 -17.81 -11.10
C ALA A 166 5.70 -18.03 -10.15
N LEU A 167 5.46 -17.96 -8.85
CA LEU A 167 6.47 -18.25 -7.84
C LEU A 167 7.03 -19.67 -7.99
N THR A 168 6.13 -20.65 -8.19
CA THR A 168 6.52 -22.06 -8.45
C THR A 168 7.35 -22.19 -9.74
N ALA A 169 6.95 -21.51 -10.82
CA ALA A 169 7.68 -21.53 -12.09
C ALA A 169 9.10 -20.98 -11.94
N VAL A 170 9.28 -19.85 -11.24
CA VAL A 170 10.62 -19.28 -10.99
C VAL A 170 11.46 -20.20 -10.11
N TRP A 171 10.86 -20.87 -9.10
CA TRP A 171 11.57 -21.88 -8.31
C TRP A 171 12.09 -23.03 -9.16
N GLN A 172 11.28 -23.55 -10.10
CA GLN A 172 11.68 -24.61 -11.03
C GLN A 172 12.83 -24.16 -11.93
N LEU A 173 12.74 -22.95 -12.50
CA LEU A 173 13.80 -22.36 -13.32
C LEU A 173 15.10 -22.18 -12.52
N GLY A 174 15.00 -21.69 -11.28
CA GLY A 174 16.15 -21.49 -10.42
C GLY A 174 16.88 -22.78 -10.07
N ARG A 175 16.11 -23.82 -9.66
CA ARG A 175 16.66 -25.16 -9.38
C ARG A 175 17.28 -25.82 -10.60
N ALA A 176 16.80 -25.49 -11.80
CA ALA A 176 17.38 -25.93 -13.08
C ALA A 176 18.58 -25.09 -13.56
N GLY A 177 19.02 -24.07 -12.80
CA GLY A 177 20.11 -23.17 -13.17
C GLY A 177 19.79 -22.24 -14.34
N LYS A 178 18.52 -22.02 -14.65
CA LYS A 178 18.05 -21.21 -15.79
C LYS A 178 17.79 -19.72 -15.43
N VAL A 179 17.93 -19.33 -14.16
CA VAL A 179 17.86 -17.93 -13.76
C VAL A 179 19.25 -17.30 -13.91
N PRO A 180 19.42 -16.27 -14.76
CA PRO A 180 20.71 -15.66 -15.01
C PRO A 180 21.33 -15.01 -13.78
N PRO A 181 22.67 -15.03 -13.64
CA PRO A 181 23.35 -14.26 -12.61
C PRO A 181 23.03 -12.76 -12.76
N GLY A 182 22.93 -12.07 -11.61
CA GLY A 182 22.65 -10.64 -11.57
C GLY A 182 21.15 -10.26 -11.54
N ILE A 183 20.22 -11.22 -11.66
CA ILE A 183 18.82 -10.98 -11.31
C ILE A 183 18.70 -10.91 -9.77
N GLN A 184 18.09 -9.85 -9.27
CA GLN A 184 18.01 -9.52 -7.84
C GLN A 184 16.58 -9.62 -7.30
N GLU A 185 15.61 -9.22 -8.12
CA GLU A 185 14.20 -9.22 -7.75
C GLU A 185 13.33 -9.56 -8.95
N ILE A 186 12.17 -10.11 -8.68
CA ILE A 186 11.11 -10.28 -9.66
C ILE A 186 9.78 -9.87 -9.03
N GLU A 187 9.03 -9.05 -9.74
CA GLU A 187 7.67 -8.66 -9.36
C GLU A 187 6.67 -9.23 -10.35
N PHE A 188 5.57 -9.71 -9.85
CA PHE A 188 4.42 -10.14 -10.64
C PHE A 188 3.22 -9.26 -10.33
N PHE A 189 2.56 -8.79 -11.37
CA PHE A 189 1.30 -8.10 -11.31
C PHE A 189 0.25 -8.88 -12.10
N ALA A 190 -0.81 -9.33 -11.43
CA ALA A 190 -1.94 -10.05 -12.03
C ALA A 190 -3.09 -9.08 -12.36
N ASN A 191 -3.79 -9.34 -13.46
CA ASN A 191 -5.04 -8.64 -13.78
C ASN A 191 -6.17 -9.02 -12.80
N SER A 192 -7.32 -8.37 -12.92
CA SER A 192 -8.42 -8.49 -11.94
C SER A 192 -9.00 -9.91 -11.83
N ASP A 193 -9.05 -10.66 -12.93
CA ASP A 193 -9.59 -12.02 -12.99
C ASP A 193 -8.54 -13.13 -12.80
N ASP A 194 -7.28 -12.72 -12.53
CA ASP A 194 -6.15 -13.63 -12.24
C ASP A 194 -5.84 -14.59 -13.42
N THR A 195 -5.92 -14.08 -14.65
CA THR A 195 -5.69 -14.85 -15.90
C THR A 195 -4.45 -14.41 -16.66
N GLN A 196 -3.91 -13.22 -16.39
CA GLN A 196 -2.72 -12.68 -17.02
C GLN A 196 -1.76 -12.05 -16.00
N LEU A 197 -0.47 -12.15 -16.28
CA LEU A 197 0.60 -11.56 -15.49
C LEU A 197 1.48 -10.63 -16.33
N LEU A 198 1.85 -9.52 -15.73
CA LEU A 198 3.00 -8.72 -16.12
C LEU A 198 4.13 -9.00 -15.12
N SER A 199 5.33 -9.27 -15.63
CA SER A 199 6.52 -9.51 -14.81
C SER A 199 7.50 -8.34 -14.94
N GLU A 200 8.01 -7.84 -13.80
CA GLU A 200 9.08 -6.86 -13.72
C GLU A 200 10.30 -7.52 -13.10
N VAL A 201 11.43 -7.54 -13.81
CA VAL A 201 12.68 -8.16 -13.39
C VAL A 201 13.72 -7.08 -13.13
N TYR A 202 14.21 -7.03 -11.90
CA TYR A 202 15.25 -6.08 -11.50
C TYR A 202 16.59 -6.80 -11.48
N CYS A 203 17.55 -6.27 -12.25
CA CYS A 203 18.82 -6.94 -12.47
C CYS A 203 19.99 -5.97 -12.56
N SER A 204 21.21 -6.52 -12.55
CA SER A 204 22.43 -5.76 -12.81
C SER A 204 22.56 -5.42 -14.31
N ARG A 205 23.38 -4.41 -14.66
CA ARG A 205 23.61 -4.00 -16.05
C ARG A 205 24.23 -5.12 -16.90
N GLU A 206 25.06 -5.96 -16.29
CA GLU A 206 25.75 -7.07 -16.96
C GLU A 206 24.77 -8.13 -17.43
N THR A 207 23.60 -8.24 -16.79
CA THR A 207 22.54 -9.21 -17.11
C THR A 207 21.82 -8.89 -18.43
N ALA A 208 21.93 -7.66 -18.96
CA ALA A 208 21.21 -7.19 -20.15
C ALA A 208 21.33 -8.10 -21.39
N LYS A 209 22.43 -8.87 -21.52
CA LYS A 209 22.63 -9.81 -22.63
C LYS A 209 21.88 -11.15 -22.45
N LEU A 210 21.36 -11.43 -21.26
CA LEU A 210 20.71 -12.69 -20.88
C LEU A 210 19.19 -12.57 -20.71
N THR A 211 18.65 -11.35 -20.84
CA THR A 211 17.24 -11.03 -20.60
C THR A 211 16.32 -11.80 -21.54
N LYS A 212 16.65 -11.87 -22.83
CA LYS A 212 15.83 -12.55 -23.84
C LYS A 212 15.66 -14.05 -23.52
N GLY A 213 16.75 -14.76 -23.26
CA GLY A 213 16.69 -16.18 -22.93
C GLY A 213 15.88 -16.45 -21.65
N PHE A 214 16.06 -15.63 -20.62
CA PHE A 214 15.30 -15.77 -19.39
C PHE A 214 13.80 -15.46 -19.56
N SER A 215 13.46 -14.44 -20.32
CA SER A 215 12.05 -14.11 -20.58
C SER A 215 11.33 -15.21 -21.38
N GLU A 216 12.01 -15.84 -22.35
CA GLU A 216 11.47 -16.98 -23.11
C GLU A 216 11.25 -18.20 -22.20
N GLU A 217 12.21 -18.56 -21.34
CA GLU A 217 12.07 -19.62 -20.36
C GLU A 217 10.92 -19.36 -19.36
N LEU A 218 10.80 -18.13 -18.88
CA LEU A 218 9.76 -17.74 -17.94
C LEU A 218 8.35 -17.84 -18.57
N LYS A 219 8.19 -17.34 -19.81
CA LYS A 219 6.94 -17.43 -20.55
C LYS A 219 6.60 -18.87 -20.96
N HIS A 220 7.61 -19.68 -21.23
CA HIS A 220 7.40 -21.13 -21.49
C HIS A 220 6.94 -21.87 -20.23
N ALA A 221 7.50 -21.52 -19.06
CA ALA A 221 7.13 -22.12 -17.78
C ALA A 221 5.73 -21.70 -17.30
N LEU A 222 5.27 -20.49 -17.69
CA LEU A 222 3.94 -19.98 -17.35
C LEU A 222 3.38 -19.11 -18.49
N ALA A 223 2.47 -19.68 -19.28
CA ALA A 223 1.92 -19.06 -20.49
C ALA A 223 1.08 -17.80 -20.21
N GLU A 224 0.58 -17.62 -19.00
CA GLU A 224 -0.17 -16.46 -18.56
C GLU A 224 0.68 -15.19 -18.42
N ILE A 225 2.01 -15.28 -18.52
CA ILE A 225 2.89 -14.11 -18.53
C ILE A 225 2.83 -13.44 -19.90
N SER A 226 2.12 -12.31 -19.98
CA SER A 226 1.93 -11.52 -21.20
C SER A 226 3.17 -10.69 -21.56
N GLY A 227 3.93 -10.23 -20.55
CA GLY A 227 5.12 -9.43 -20.73
C GLY A 227 6.12 -9.60 -19.61
N VAL A 228 7.40 -9.42 -19.96
CA VAL A 228 8.54 -9.40 -19.04
C VAL A 228 9.35 -8.14 -19.29
N GLU A 229 9.37 -7.24 -18.32
CA GLU A 229 10.05 -5.96 -18.39
C GLU A 229 11.28 -5.99 -17.47
N PHE A 230 12.42 -5.55 -18.01
CA PHE A 230 13.69 -5.59 -17.29
C PHE A 230 14.13 -4.19 -16.87
N PHE A 231 14.48 -4.07 -15.59
CA PHE A 231 14.92 -2.82 -15.00
C PHE A 231 16.29 -2.96 -14.34
N VAL A 232 17.07 -1.90 -14.42
CA VAL A 232 18.28 -1.73 -13.61
C VAL A 232 18.01 -0.64 -12.58
N ALA A 233 18.34 -0.90 -11.34
CA ALA A 233 18.31 0.12 -10.32
C ALA A 233 19.20 1.29 -10.78
N SER A 234 18.67 2.50 -10.80
CA SER A 234 19.51 3.68 -11.03
C SER A 234 20.51 3.79 -9.90
N SER A 235 21.76 4.15 -10.23
CA SER A 235 22.73 4.53 -9.21
C SER A 235 22.09 5.61 -8.33
N ALA A 236 21.98 5.33 -7.03
CA ALA A 236 21.35 6.23 -6.08
C ALA A 236 21.92 7.66 -6.26
N ASN A 237 21.02 8.62 -6.49
CA ASN A 237 21.33 10.03 -6.30
C ASN A 237 21.73 10.22 -4.84
N ALA A 238 22.40 11.32 -4.48
CA ALA A 238 22.80 11.64 -3.09
C ALA A 238 21.65 11.58 -2.06
N GLN A 239 20.41 11.35 -2.50
CA GLN A 239 19.18 11.17 -1.73
C GLN A 239 18.63 9.73 -1.75
N GLY A 240 19.35 8.74 -2.34
CA GLY A 240 19.00 7.31 -2.26
C GLY A 240 17.82 6.86 -3.12
N GLN A 241 17.25 7.69 -3.98
CA GLN A 241 16.09 7.39 -4.82
C GLN A 241 16.36 7.81 -6.27
N GLY A 242 16.63 6.82 -7.12
CA GLY A 242 16.54 6.98 -8.56
C GLY A 242 15.50 6.01 -9.08
N ASP A 243 14.59 6.47 -9.95
CA ASP A 243 13.64 5.57 -10.60
C ASP A 243 14.38 4.47 -11.37
N PRO A 244 13.96 3.21 -11.29
CA PRO A 244 14.55 2.12 -12.04
C PRO A 244 14.47 2.42 -13.53
N ARG A 245 15.58 2.20 -14.25
CA ARG A 245 15.62 2.40 -15.70
C ARG A 245 15.28 1.10 -16.41
N GLN A 246 14.26 1.10 -17.24
CA GLN A 246 13.96 -0.01 -18.15
C GLN A 246 15.10 -0.18 -19.15
N ILE A 247 15.53 -1.43 -19.35
CA ILE A 247 16.66 -1.78 -20.24
C ILE A 247 16.27 -2.74 -21.35
N ASP A 248 15.21 -3.55 -21.16
CA ASP A 248 14.73 -4.52 -22.15
C ASP A 248 13.25 -4.85 -21.88
N SER A 249 12.59 -5.42 -22.88
CA SER A 249 11.18 -5.80 -22.88
C SER A 249 10.93 -7.01 -23.76
N ASN A 250 10.09 -7.93 -23.31
CA ASN A 250 9.64 -9.08 -24.11
C ASN A 250 8.14 -9.31 -23.92
N GLY A 251 7.34 -8.95 -24.93
CA GLY A 251 5.88 -9.05 -24.92
C GLY A 251 5.21 -7.71 -24.65
N VAL A 252 4.10 -7.71 -23.93
CA VAL A 252 3.30 -6.52 -23.66
C VAL A 252 3.70 -5.89 -22.35
N GLY A 253 4.22 -4.67 -22.38
CA GLY A 253 4.74 -3.95 -21.21
C GLY A 253 3.67 -3.37 -20.27
N ASN A 254 2.43 -3.80 -20.40
CA ASN A 254 1.31 -3.36 -19.57
C ASN A 254 0.25 -4.47 -19.43
N LEU A 255 -0.63 -4.32 -18.45
CA LEU A 255 -1.87 -5.11 -18.32
C LEU A 255 -3.08 -4.20 -18.42
N ILE A 256 -4.19 -4.77 -18.94
CA ILE A 256 -5.51 -4.17 -18.77
C ILE A 256 -6.12 -4.73 -17.50
N TYR A 257 -6.33 -3.85 -16.53
CA TYR A 257 -7.00 -4.18 -15.28
C TYR A 257 -8.46 -3.73 -15.36
N ALA A 258 -9.36 -4.68 -15.48
CA ALA A 258 -10.80 -4.40 -15.56
C ALA A 258 -11.41 -4.34 -14.16
N THR A 259 -12.20 -3.32 -13.89
CA THR A 259 -13.11 -3.20 -12.75
C THR A 259 -14.55 -3.18 -13.26
N LYS A 260 -15.53 -3.20 -12.37
CA LYS A 260 -16.96 -3.04 -12.77
C LYS A 260 -17.24 -1.66 -13.36
N LEU A 261 -16.44 -0.67 -12.99
CA LEU A 261 -16.65 0.73 -13.36
C LEU A 261 -15.85 1.17 -14.58
N ALA A 262 -14.64 0.65 -14.78
CA ALA A 262 -13.76 1.04 -15.87
C ALA A 262 -12.68 -0.02 -16.12
N SER A 263 -11.96 0.12 -17.24
CA SER A 263 -10.76 -0.66 -17.54
C SER A 263 -9.56 0.27 -17.58
N TYR A 264 -8.45 -0.18 -17.00
CA TYR A 264 -7.25 0.61 -16.85
C TYR A 264 -6.07 -0.09 -17.52
N ARG A 265 -5.35 0.61 -18.37
CA ARG A 265 -3.99 0.22 -18.73
C ARG A 265 -3.09 0.51 -17.52
N VAL A 266 -2.32 -0.48 -17.12
CA VAL A 266 -1.32 -0.37 -16.06
C VAL A 266 0.01 -0.88 -16.57
N SER A 267 0.94 0.02 -16.83
CA SER A 267 2.27 -0.30 -17.34
C SER A 267 3.20 -0.78 -16.23
N ALA A 268 4.22 -1.53 -16.61
CA ALA A 268 5.32 -1.88 -15.71
C ALA A 268 5.91 -0.61 -15.06
N GLY A 269 6.19 -0.67 -13.77
CA GLY A 269 6.64 0.47 -12.97
C GLY A 269 5.52 1.43 -12.52
N ALA A 270 4.30 1.35 -13.06
CA ALA A 270 3.18 2.14 -12.56
C ALA A 270 2.56 1.49 -11.31
N PHE A 271 2.19 2.33 -10.34
CA PHE A 271 1.45 1.86 -9.16
C PHE A 271 -0.01 1.54 -9.52
N PHE A 272 -0.54 0.49 -8.92
CA PHE A 272 -1.97 0.18 -8.90
C PHE A 272 -2.36 -0.48 -7.57
N GLN A 273 -3.67 -0.44 -7.21
CA GLN A 273 -4.19 -1.03 -5.98
C GLN A 273 -3.94 -2.53 -5.92
N ILE A 274 -3.51 -3.02 -4.76
CA ILE A 274 -3.02 -4.40 -4.62
C ILE A 274 -4.07 -5.41 -4.16
N ASN A 275 -5.24 -4.95 -3.71
CA ASN A 275 -6.32 -5.83 -3.28
C ASN A 275 -7.37 -5.94 -4.40
N ARG A 276 -7.36 -7.09 -5.09
CA ARG A 276 -8.24 -7.36 -6.24
C ARG A 276 -9.74 -7.40 -5.89
N HIS A 277 -10.08 -7.55 -4.61
CA HIS A 277 -11.47 -7.66 -4.17
C HIS A 277 -12.08 -6.32 -3.77
N LEU A 278 -11.28 -5.35 -3.36
CA LEU A 278 -11.75 -4.07 -2.85
C LEU A 278 -11.50 -2.86 -3.77
N THR A 279 -10.91 -3.05 -4.95
CA THR A 279 -10.64 -1.94 -5.87
C THR A 279 -11.93 -1.21 -6.27
N ASP A 280 -12.99 -1.93 -6.66
CA ASP A 280 -14.29 -1.34 -6.99
C ASP A 280 -14.93 -0.63 -5.81
N GLU A 281 -14.87 -1.25 -4.63
CA GLU A 281 -15.43 -0.68 -3.40
C GLU A 281 -14.71 0.61 -3.00
N LEU A 282 -13.37 0.62 -3.08
CA LEU A 282 -12.59 1.83 -2.83
C LEU A 282 -13.00 2.97 -3.76
N VAL A 283 -13.16 2.69 -5.07
CA VAL A 283 -13.60 3.70 -6.03
C VAL A 283 -15.00 4.22 -5.70
N ASN A 284 -15.94 3.34 -5.36
CA ASN A 284 -17.30 3.71 -4.95
C ASN A 284 -17.33 4.57 -3.68
N ILE A 285 -16.44 4.31 -2.74
CA ILE A 285 -16.29 5.13 -1.53
C ILE A 285 -15.73 6.51 -1.88
N VAL A 286 -14.65 6.54 -2.66
CA VAL A 286 -13.91 7.80 -2.97
C VAL A 286 -14.70 8.72 -3.86
N VAL A 287 -15.45 8.16 -4.83
CA VAL A 287 -16.29 8.91 -5.78
C VAL A 287 -17.75 8.71 -5.41
N PRO A 288 -18.30 9.53 -4.51
CA PRO A 288 -19.71 9.42 -4.14
C PRO A 288 -20.57 9.73 -5.37
N GLY A 289 -21.32 8.73 -5.82
CA GLY A 289 -22.21 8.86 -6.96
C GLY A 289 -23.24 9.97 -6.77
N ARG A 290 -23.61 10.64 -7.86
CA ARG A 290 -24.69 11.63 -7.87
C ARG A 290 -26.04 10.94 -7.74
N ARG A 291 -27.03 11.72 -7.33
CA ARG A 291 -28.42 11.28 -7.42
C ARG A 291 -28.82 11.16 -8.90
N ALA A 292 -29.51 10.09 -9.23
CA ALA A 292 -29.98 9.86 -10.59
C ALA A 292 -30.76 11.07 -11.15
N GLY A 293 -30.45 11.49 -12.38
CA GLY A 293 -31.10 12.61 -13.06
C GLY A 293 -30.45 14.00 -12.88
N GLN A 294 -29.27 14.08 -12.25
CA GLN A 294 -28.51 15.34 -12.21
C GLN A 294 -27.45 15.36 -13.33
N ASP A 295 -27.40 16.45 -14.11
CA ASP A 295 -26.36 16.66 -15.11
C ASP A 295 -24.98 16.82 -14.46
N ALA A 296 -23.93 16.35 -15.13
CA ALA A 296 -22.56 16.55 -14.71
C ALA A 296 -22.24 18.06 -14.77
N THR A 297 -21.88 18.63 -13.64
CA THR A 297 -21.54 20.05 -13.52
C THR A 297 -20.27 20.25 -12.74
N GLY A 298 -19.61 21.38 -12.96
CA GLY A 298 -18.45 21.81 -12.18
C GLY A 298 -17.17 21.03 -12.46
N THR A 299 -16.17 21.27 -11.64
CA THR A 299 -14.81 20.70 -11.80
C THR A 299 -14.43 19.86 -10.59
N ALA A 300 -13.90 18.66 -10.84
CA ALA A 300 -13.20 17.86 -9.83
C ALA A 300 -11.69 17.90 -10.05
N LEU A 301 -10.93 17.80 -8.95
CA LEU A 301 -9.49 17.57 -8.97
C LEU A 301 -9.19 16.18 -8.44
N ASP A 302 -8.32 15.45 -9.15
CA ASP A 302 -7.73 14.19 -8.71
C ASP A 302 -6.22 14.42 -8.55
N LEU A 303 -5.77 14.56 -7.31
CA LEU A 303 -4.39 14.87 -6.97
C LEU A 303 -3.68 13.58 -6.52
N TYR A 304 -2.50 13.32 -7.07
CA TYR A 304 -1.80 12.02 -7.01
C TYR A 304 -2.57 10.93 -7.80
N ALA A 305 -3.00 11.28 -9.01
CA ALA A 305 -3.97 10.50 -9.77
C ALA A 305 -3.48 9.10 -10.21
N GLY A 306 -2.18 8.82 -10.14
CA GLY A 306 -1.61 7.54 -10.60
C GLY A 306 -1.97 7.27 -12.05
N VAL A 307 -2.50 6.09 -12.33
CA VAL A 307 -2.98 5.71 -13.68
C VAL A 307 -4.40 6.21 -13.98
N GLY A 308 -5.01 6.98 -13.08
CA GLY A 308 -6.35 7.56 -13.26
C GLY A 308 -7.48 6.71 -12.67
N LEU A 309 -7.23 5.97 -11.59
CA LEU A 309 -8.23 5.12 -10.96
C LEU A 309 -9.51 5.88 -10.59
N PHE A 310 -9.38 7.02 -9.94
CA PHE A 310 -10.53 7.85 -9.55
C PHE A 310 -10.99 8.76 -10.69
N SER A 311 -10.07 9.33 -11.45
CA SER A 311 -10.37 10.20 -12.59
C SER A 311 -11.31 9.57 -13.60
N SER A 312 -11.13 8.25 -13.88
CA SER A 312 -11.94 7.49 -14.84
C SER A 312 -13.40 7.27 -14.39
N VAL A 313 -13.71 7.58 -13.13
CA VAL A 313 -15.08 7.53 -12.61
C VAL A 313 -15.60 8.94 -12.33
N LEU A 314 -14.76 9.83 -11.81
CA LEU A 314 -15.09 11.25 -11.60
C LEU A 314 -15.60 11.92 -12.89
N ASN A 315 -15.11 11.49 -14.06
CA ASN A 315 -15.57 12.04 -15.37
C ASN A 315 -17.06 11.89 -15.63
N ARG A 316 -17.75 10.95 -14.97
CA ARG A 316 -19.20 10.72 -15.10
C ARG A 316 -20.01 11.65 -14.21
N GLU A 317 -19.37 12.17 -13.15
CA GLU A 317 -19.98 12.97 -12.11
C GLU A 317 -19.73 14.49 -12.29
N PHE A 318 -18.68 14.84 -13.05
CA PHE A 318 -18.25 16.23 -13.24
C PHE A 318 -18.09 16.58 -14.72
N GLU A 319 -18.46 17.80 -15.08
CA GLU A 319 -18.27 18.35 -16.43
C GLU A 319 -16.78 18.32 -16.83
N ARG A 320 -15.90 18.58 -15.86
CA ARG A 320 -14.46 18.63 -16.05
C ARG A 320 -13.73 17.95 -14.90
N VAL A 321 -12.73 17.13 -15.22
CA VAL A 321 -11.79 16.60 -14.24
C VAL A 321 -10.38 17.05 -14.58
N ILE A 322 -9.61 17.48 -13.58
CA ILE A 322 -8.18 17.75 -13.72
C ILE A 322 -7.44 16.74 -12.85
N ALA A 323 -6.66 15.89 -13.50
CA ALA A 323 -5.90 14.81 -12.86
C ALA A 323 -4.41 15.17 -12.87
N VAL A 324 -3.78 15.16 -11.70
CA VAL A 324 -2.38 15.56 -11.50
C VAL A 324 -1.54 14.38 -11.07
N GLU A 325 -0.54 14.04 -11.88
CA GLU A 325 0.39 12.94 -11.62
C GLU A 325 1.81 13.35 -12.04
N SER A 326 2.78 13.08 -11.18
CA SER A 326 4.18 13.47 -11.40
C SER A 326 5.02 12.38 -12.09
N SER A 327 4.73 11.10 -11.84
CA SER A 327 5.45 9.97 -12.43
C SER A 327 5.24 9.92 -13.94
N PRO A 328 6.31 9.85 -14.75
CA PRO A 328 6.19 9.76 -16.21
C PRO A 328 5.38 8.54 -16.66
N THR A 329 5.61 7.37 -16.06
CA THR A 329 4.95 6.11 -16.43
C THR A 329 3.47 6.16 -16.05
N SER A 330 3.15 6.50 -14.82
CA SER A 330 1.74 6.62 -14.37
C SER A 330 0.99 7.69 -15.15
N HIS A 331 1.63 8.83 -15.46
CA HIS A 331 1.01 9.88 -16.27
C HIS A 331 0.74 9.42 -17.71
N ALA A 332 1.60 8.61 -18.33
CA ALA A 332 1.34 8.05 -19.65
C ALA A 332 0.13 7.10 -19.66
N ASP A 333 -0.04 6.34 -18.58
CA ASP A 333 -1.23 5.51 -18.38
C ASP A 333 -2.46 6.36 -18.06
N LEU A 334 -2.33 7.39 -17.25
CA LEU A 334 -3.39 8.38 -16.98
C LEU A 334 -3.92 8.99 -18.28
N LEU A 335 -3.04 9.44 -19.18
CA LEU A 335 -3.44 9.97 -20.49
C LEU A 335 -4.20 8.94 -21.34
N TYR A 336 -3.73 7.68 -21.35
CA TYR A 336 -4.38 6.61 -22.09
C TYR A 336 -5.78 6.27 -21.51
N ASN A 337 -5.89 6.23 -20.19
CA ASN A 337 -7.12 5.86 -19.48
C ASN A 337 -8.14 7.01 -19.38
N SER A 338 -7.73 8.23 -19.72
CA SER A 338 -8.54 9.44 -19.52
C SER A 338 -9.61 9.61 -20.59
N PRO A 339 -10.89 9.74 -20.22
CA PRO A 339 -11.95 10.23 -21.11
C PRO A 339 -11.72 11.70 -21.53
N ALA A 340 -12.47 12.14 -22.55
CA ALA A 340 -12.27 13.46 -23.18
C ALA A 340 -12.41 14.68 -22.23
N ASN A 341 -13.21 14.56 -21.16
CA ASN A 341 -13.40 15.63 -20.17
C ASN A 341 -12.38 15.56 -19.00
N VAL A 342 -11.41 14.64 -19.04
CA VAL A 342 -10.32 14.55 -18.07
C VAL A 342 -9.06 15.17 -18.65
N LYS A 343 -8.57 16.23 -18.00
CA LYS A 343 -7.28 16.85 -18.33
C LYS A 343 -6.18 16.29 -17.43
N ALA A 344 -5.31 15.44 -17.98
CA ALA A 344 -4.10 14.98 -17.30
C ALA A 344 -3.01 16.07 -17.30
N VAL A 345 -2.37 16.29 -16.15
CA VAL A 345 -1.32 17.29 -15.95
C VAL A 345 -0.12 16.64 -15.27
N ARG A 346 1.05 16.70 -15.93
CA ARG A 346 2.29 16.11 -15.41
C ARG A 346 3.13 17.12 -14.64
N VAL A 347 2.83 17.29 -13.37
CA VAL A 347 3.59 18.11 -12.40
C VAL A 347 3.41 17.50 -11.01
N THR A 348 4.19 17.95 -10.01
CA THR A 348 3.89 17.58 -8.64
C THR A 348 2.63 18.30 -8.14
N THR A 349 1.95 17.69 -7.15
CA THR A 349 0.75 18.28 -6.53
C THR A 349 1.05 19.65 -5.92
N GLU A 350 2.23 19.82 -5.31
CA GLU A 350 2.68 21.09 -4.73
C GLU A 350 2.77 22.18 -5.81
N GLN A 351 3.46 21.90 -6.92
CA GLN A 351 3.62 22.84 -8.04
C GLN A 351 2.27 23.21 -8.67
N PHE A 352 1.38 22.22 -8.84
CA PHE A 352 0.04 22.46 -9.35
C PHE A 352 -0.75 23.42 -8.47
N LEU A 353 -0.82 23.13 -7.17
CA LEU A 353 -1.58 23.96 -6.24
C LEU A 353 -0.97 25.36 -6.05
N GLU A 354 0.35 25.50 -6.05
CA GLU A 354 1.00 26.81 -6.01
C GLU A 354 0.57 27.71 -7.16
N ASN A 355 0.47 27.15 -8.36
CA ASN A 355 0.15 27.89 -9.58
C ASN A 355 -1.35 28.12 -9.78
N GLU A 356 -2.21 27.19 -9.38
CA GLU A 356 -3.61 27.14 -9.77
C GLU A 356 -4.61 27.37 -8.63
N ALA A 357 -4.26 27.14 -7.35
CA ALA A 357 -5.21 27.19 -6.24
C ALA A 357 -5.93 28.53 -6.04
N GLY A 358 -5.36 29.64 -6.52
CA GLY A 358 -6.01 30.96 -6.46
C GLY A 358 -6.88 31.33 -7.65
N LYS A 359 -6.84 30.52 -8.72
CA LYS A 359 -7.51 30.79 -10.01
C LYS A 359 -8.62 29.79 -10.31
N LEU A 360 -8.49 28.58 -9.77
CA LEU A 360 -9.36 27.46 -10.04
C LEU A 360 -10.47 27.38 -9.00
N ARG A 361 -11.67 27.01 -9.47
CA ARG A 361 -12.77 26.59 -8.60
C ARG A 361 -13.01 25.11 -8.80
N ALA A 362 -12.89 24.33 -7.74
CA ALA A 362 -13.19 22.90 -7.73
C ALA A 362 -14.30 22.62 -6.73
N GLU A 363 -15.25 21.77 -7.11
CA GLU A 363 -16.35 21.33 -6.24
C GLU A 363 -15.95 20.13 -5.38
N LEU A 364 -15.03 19.32 -5.88
CA LEU A 364 -14.46 18.18 -5.19
C LEU A 364 -12.96 18.11 -5.45
N VAL A 365 -12.21 17.82 -4.41
CA VAL A 365 -10.79 17.42 -4.52
C VAL A 365 -10.64 16.03 -3.93
N VAL A 366 -10.15 15.09 -4.73
CA VAL A 366 -9.68 13.78 -4.27
C VAL A 366 -8.17 13.87 -4.07
N VAL A 367 -7.68 13.37 -2.95
CA VAL A 367 -6.24 13.27 -2.66
C VAL A 367 -5.90 11.87 -2.17
N ASP A 368 -4.91 11.22 -2.80
CA ASP A 368 -4.37 9.91 -2.42
C ASP A 368 -2.84 9.99 -2.34
N PRO A 369 -2.29 10.69 -1.33
CA PRO A 369 -0.86 10.95 -1.23
C PRO A 369 -0.08 9.70 -0.80
N PRO A 370 1.26 9.68 -1.01
CA PRO A 370 2.12 8.65 -0.45
C PRO A 370 2.09 8.66 1.09
N ARG A 371 2.74 7.66 1.72
CA ARG A 371 2.80 7.49 3.19
C ARG A 371 3.23 8.72 3.98
N SER A 372 3.96 9.65 3.38
CA SER A 372 4.36 10.92 4.01
C SER A 372 3.20 11.88 4.25
N GLY A 373 2.03 11.61 3.67
CA GLY A 373 0.85 12.47 3.70
C GLY A 373 0.98 13.67 2.77
N LEU A 374 0.10 14.66 2.95
CA LEU A 374 0.00 15.84 2.08
C LEU A 374 1.15 16.84 2.28
N GLY A 375 1.66 16.94 3.50
CA GLY A 375 2.65 17.95 3.82
C GLY A 375 2.09 19.39 3.88
N GLU A 376 2.89 20.31 4.37
CA GLU A 376 2.44 21.67 4.67
C GLU A 376 2.09 22.48 3.41
N ARG A 377 2.86 22.32 2.32
CA ARG A 377 2.65 23.08 1.07
C ARG A 377 1.32 22.70 0.40
N VAL A 378 1.01 21.42 0.34
CA VAL A 378 -0.25 20.90 -0.22
C VAL A 378 -1.43 21.34 0.64
N ILE A 379 -1.34 21.22 1.97
CA ILE A 379 -2.40 21.71 2.88
C ILE A 379 -2.67 23.20 2.67
N LYS A 380 -1.63 24.06 2.59
CA LYS A 380 -1.80 25.48 2.29
C LYS A 380 -2.50 25.73 0.94
N GLY A 381 -2.14 24.93 -0.08
CA GLY A 381 -2.77 24.99 -1.39
C GLY A 381 -4.26 24.62 -1.35
N LEU A 382 -4.62 23.53 -0.68
CA LEU A 382 -6.02 23.09 -0.50
C LEU A 382 -6.85 24.14 0.27
N VAL A 383 -6.30 24.69 1.34
CA VAL A 383 -6.96 25.75 2.11
C VAL A 383 -7.19 27.01 1.25
N LYS A 384 -6.23 27.39 0.40
CA LYS A 384 -6.34 28.50 -0.54
C LYS A 384 -7.37 28.23 -1.65
N LEU A 385 -7.45 27.01 -2.15
CA LEU A 385 -8.40 26.56 -3.16
C LEU A 385 -9.85 26.65 -2.68
N LYS A 386 -10.09 26.42 -1.37
CA LYS A 386 -11.41 26.51 -0.72
C LYS A 386 -12.47 25.60 -1.36
N ALA A 387 -12.08 24.42 -1.84
CA ALA A 387 -13.04 23.48 -2.37
C ALA A 387 -14.09 23.11 -1.28
N PRO A 388 -15.40 23.05 -1.62
CA PRO A 388 -16.43 22.71 -0.65
C PRO A 388 -16.31 21.27 -0.13
N ARG A 389 -15.71 20.37 -0.92
CA ARG A 389 -15.52 18.94 -0.56
C ARG A 389 -14.10 18.49 -0.84
N ILE A 390 -13.56 17.71 0.10
CA ILE A 390 -12.28 16.98 -0.07
C ILE A 390 -12.53 15.54 0.31
N THR A 391 -12.14 14.59 -0.55
CA THR A 391 -12.03 13.17 -0.23
C THR A 391 -10.56 12.84 -0.04
N TYR A 392 -10.18 12.42 1.17
CA TYR A 392 -8.81 12.09 1.53
C TYR A 392 -8.66 10.57 1.73
N VAL A 393 -7.91 9.93 0.82
CA VAL A 393 -7.50 8.53 0.91
C VAL A 393 -6.12 8.46 1.55
N SER A 394 -5.92 7.57 2.52
CA SER A 394 -4.63 7.49 3.24
C SER A 394 -4.32 6.09 3.74
N CYS A 395 -3.09 5.66 3.49
CA CYS A 395 -2.54 4.40 3.98
C CYS A 395 -1.74 4.52 5.29
N ASP A 396 -1.67 5.71 5.89
CA ASP A 396 -0.95 5.95 7.15
C ASP A 396 -1.78 6.78 8.14
N PRO A 397 -2.19 6.20 9.29
CA PRO A 397 -3.10 6.88 10.22
C PRO A 397 -2.46 8.06 10.95
N ALA A 398 -1.13 8.09 11.10
CA ALA A 398 -0.46 9.17 11.81
C ALA A 398 -0.34 10.43 10.93
N THR A 399 0.07 10.26 9.66
CA THR A 399 0.16 11.37 8.70
C THR A 399 -1.23 11.88 8.32
N LEU A 400 -2.22 10.98 8.14
CA LEU A 400 -3.62 11.36 7.98
C LEU A 400 -4.09 12.24 9.14
N SER A 401 -3.91 11.77 10.38
CA SER A 401 -4.36 12.53 11.57
C SER A 401 -3.70 13.90 11.67
N ARG A 402 -2.41 14.01 11.37
CA ARG A 402 -1.70 15.29 11.31
C ARG A 402 -2.32 16.24 10.29
N ASP A 403 -2.60 15.74 9.09
CA ASP A 403 -3.11 16.55 7.98
C ASP A 403 -4.59 16.91 8.19
N LEU A 404 -5.41 15.99 8.69
CA LEU A 404 -6.79 16.25 9.11
C LEU A 404 -6.85 17.36 10.17
N GLY A 405 -6.00 17.32 11.20
CA GLY A 405 -5.95 18.36 12.22
C GLY A 405 -5.79 19.76 11.63
N ARG A 406 -4.97 19.91 10.59
CA ARG A 406 -4.76 21.20 9.89
C ARG A 406 -5.96 21.61 9.02
N LEU A 407 -6.58 20.66 8.31
CA LEU A 407 -7.77 20.91 7.49
C LEU A 407 -8.97 21.31 8.37
N LEU A 408 -9.17 20.64 9.50
CA LEU A 408 -10.22 20.95 10.47
C LEU A 408 -10.04 22.37 11.05
N GLN A 409 -8.82 22.75 11.44
CA GLN A 409 -8.50 24.11 11.88
C GLN A 409 -8.76 25.17 10.79
N SER A 410 -8.78 24.77 9.52
CA SER A 410 -9.05 25.65 8.37
C SER A 410 -10.53 25.71 7.97
N GLY A 411 -11.43 25.15 8.80
CA GLY A 411 -12.88 25.23 8.63
C GLY A 411 -13.52 24.07 7.89
N TYR A 412 -12.77 22.96 7.62
CA TYR A 412 -13.37 21.73 7.18
C TYR A 412 -13.90 20.91 8.38
N ARG A 413 -14.89 20.07 8.14
CA ARG A 413 -15.39 19.07 9.10
C ARG A 413 -15.47 17.70 8.42
N VAL A 414 -15.37 16.64 9.21
CA VAL A 414 -15.55 15.28 8.70
C VAL A 414 -17.06 15.06 8.49
N GLU A 415 -17.41 14.56 7.33
CA GLU A 415 -18.78 14.18 6.96
C GLU A 415 -18.96 12.65 6.98
N GLN A 416 -17.96 11.90 6.52
CA GLN A 416 -17.93 10.45 6.55
C GLN A 416 -16.50 9.97 6.78
N ALA A 417 -16.38 8.81 7.44
CA ALA A 417 -15.12 8.13 7.68
C ALA A 417 -15.24 6.64 7.39
N HIS A 418 -14.26 6.11 6.65
CA HIS A 418 -14.22 4.73 6.22
C HIS A 418 -12.86 4.11 6.54
N LEU A 419 -12.85 2.86 7.02
CA LEU A 419 -11.69 1.98 7.05
C LEU A 419 -11.87 0.94 5.95
N VAL A 420 -10.95 0.91 4.99
CA VAL A 420 -10.97 -0.03 3.85
C VAL A 420 -9.80 -1.00 4.01
N ASP A 421 -10.07 -2.25 4.39
CA ASP A 421 -8.97 -3.18 4.65
C ASP A 421 -8.38 -3.77 3.37
N LEU A 422 -7.60 -2.96 2.67
CA LEU A 422 -6.85 -3.40 1.47
C LEU A 422 -5.73 -4.40 1.80
N PHE A 423 -5.34 -4.51 3.07
CA PHE A 423 -4.16 -5.26 3.51
C PHE A 423 -4.44 -6.24 4.65
N PRO A 424 -5.38 -7.20 4.50
CA PRO A 424 -5.59 -8.24 5.50
C PRO A 424 -4.28 -8.91 5.94
N GLN A 425 -4.19 -9.43 7.16
CA GLN A 425 -3.04 -10.11 7.75
C GLN A 425 -1.84 -9.21 8.06
N THR A 426 -1.90 -7.92 7.70
CA THR A 426 -0.83 -6.95 7.94
C THR A 426 -1.30 -5.80 8.82
N TYR A 427 -0.35 -5.03 9.38
CA TYR A 427 -0.68 -3.82 10.15
C TYR A 427 -1.11 -2.64 9.27
N HIS A 428 -0.91 -2.72 7.96
CA HIS A 428 -1.32 -1.65 7.06
C HIS A 428 -2.82 -1.46 7.10
N LEU A 429 -3.21 -0.21 7.00
CA LEU A 429 -4.61 0.21 7.05
C LEU A 429 -4.81 1.27 5.97
N GLU A 430 -5.94 1.21 5.28
CA GLU A 430 -6.37 2.24 4.35
C GLU A 430 -7.62 2.91 4.92
N SER A 431 -7.73 4.20 4.76
CA SER A 431 -8.88 4.96 5.24
C SER A 431 -9.28 6.07 4.27
N VAL A 432 -10.57 6.36 4.21
CA VAL A 432 -11.13 7.41 3.36
C VAL A 432 -11.95 8.34 4.23
N PHE A 433 -11.64 9.63 4.18
CA PHE A 433 -12.35 10.68 4.89
C PHE A 433 -12.96 11.67 3.91
N HIS A 434 -14.28 11.83 3.99
CA HIS A 434 -14.99 12.88 3.28
C HIS A 434 -15.08 14.11 4.16
N LEU A 435 -14.56 15.22 3.66
CA LEU A 435 -14.54 16.50 4.34
C LEU A 435 -15.41 17.49 3.60
N VAL A 436 -16.15 18.27 4.34
CA VAL A 436 -16.96 19.40 3.83
C VAL A 436 -16.61 20.68 4.58
N ARG A 437 -16.80 21.79 3.89
CA ARG A 437 -16.49 23.11 4.43
C ARG A 437 -17.77 23.87 4.76
#